data_8dffa933747d205cae66d2f71e6ea353
#
_entry.id   8dffa933747d205cae66d2f71e6ea353
#
_cell.length_a   1.000
_cell.length_b   1.000
_cell.length_c   1.000
_cell.angle_alpha   90.00
_cell.angle_beta   90.00
_cell.angle_gamma   90.00
#
_symmetry.space_group_name_H-M   'P 1'
#
loop_
_entity.id
_entity.type
_entity.pdbx_description
1 polymer ?
#
loop_
_entity_poly.entity_id
_entity_poly.type
_entity_poly.pdbx_seq_one_letter_code
_entity_poly.pdbx_strand_id
1 'polypeptide(L)'
;GKDLVADVSSCFLSEPVDVTKYAMIYGGVQKNIGPAGVVIAIIREDLITEDVLPGTPTMLTYKTHADAKSLYNTPPAYGIYICGKVFKWLKKMGGLEVMKERNEKKAKVLYDFLDQSKLFKGTVVPEDRSLMNVPFVTGDADLDAKFVKEAKEAGFENLKGHRTVGGMRASIYNAMPYEGVVALVDFMKKFEEENL
;
A
#
# COMPACT_ATOMS: atom_id res chain seq x y z
N GLY A 1 -26.23 -12.79 0.11
CA GLY A 1 -24.88 -12.43 -0.37
C GLY A 1 -23.80 -12.97 0.55
N LYS A 2 -22.55 -12.71 0.23
CA LYS A 2 -21.41 -13.01 1.09
C LYS A 2 -20.87 -11.70 1.65
N ASP A 3 -20.39 -11.73 2.88
CA ASP A 3 -19.74 -10.60 3.50
C ASP A 3 -18.35 -10.39 2.87
N LEU A 4 -18.09 -9.17 2.38
CA LEU A 4 -16.80 -8.81 1.82
C LEU A 4 -15.91 -8.21 2.93
N VAL A 5 -14.76 -8.84 3.14
CA VAL A 5 -13.74 -8.37 4.08
C VAL A 5 -12.48 -8.00 3.28
N ALA A 6 -11.93 -6.81 3.50
CA ALA A 6 -10.77 -6.33 2.77
C ALA A 6 -9.62 -5.93 3.70
N ASP A 7 -8.43 -6.48 3.43
CA ASP A 7 -7.16 -5.95 3.94
C ASP A 7 -6.68 -4.84 2.98
N VAL A 8 -6.71 -3.60 3.43
CA VAL A 8 -6.32 -2.43 2.65
C VAL A 8 -5.00 -1.84 3.13
N SER A 9 -4.18 -2.59 3.86
CA SER A 9 -2.93 -2.09 4.44
C SER A 9 -2.04 -1.35 3.43
N SER A 10 -2.00 -1.80 2.17
CA SER A 10 -1.14 -1.20 1.14
C SER A 10 -1.79 -0.05 0.35
N CYS A 11 -3.11 0.10 0.39
CA CYS A 11 -3.84 1.14 -0.35
C CYS A 11 -4.74 2.00 0.53
N PHE A 12 -4.62 1.89 1.86
CA PHE A 12 -5.45 2.65 2.79
C PHE A 12 -5.30 4.16 2.54
N LEU A 13 -6.42 4.86 2.33
CA LEU A 13 -6.49 6.30 2.02
C LEU A 13 -5.72 6.72 0.74
N SER A 14 -5.53 5.81 -0.21
CA SER A 14 -4.97 6.14 -1.52
C SER A 14 -5.99 6.77 -2.47
N GLU A 15 -7.26 6.49 -2.22
CA GLU A 15 -8.42 6.95 -3.00
C GLU A 15 -9.69 6.88 -2.15
N PRO A 16 -10.80 7.52 -2.58
CA PRO A 16 -12.11 7.36 -1.96
C PRO A 16 -12.60 5.91 -2.02
N VAL A 17 -13.20 5.47 -0.92
CA VAL A 17 -13.78 4.11 -0.81
C VAL A 17 -15.21 4.22 -0.29
N ASP A 18 -16.15 3.55 -0.97
CA ASP A 18 -17.50 3.37 -0.46
C ASP A 18 -17.51 2.23 0.57
N VAL A 19 -17.41 2.59 1.84
CA VAL A 19 -17.34 1.65 2.95
C VAL A 19 -18.61 0.78 3.09
N THR A 20 -19.75 1.22 2.54
CA THR A 20 -21.02 0.48 2.62
C THR A 20 -21.01 -0.82 1.83
N LYS A 21 -20.07 -0.98 0.90
CA LYS A 21 -19.89 -2.21 0.11
C LYS A 21 -19.18 -3.33 0.86
N TYR A 22 -18.66 -3.05 2.05
CA TYR A 22 -17.84 -3.99 2.83
C TYR A 22 -18.52 -4.34 4.15
N ALA A 23 -18.33 -5.58 4.57
CA ALA A 23 -18.63 -6.01 5.93
C ALA A 23 -17.54 -5.53 6.90
N MET A 24 -16.30 -5.55 6.44
CA MET A 24 -15.14 -5.07 7.20
C MET A 24 -14.04 -4.59 6.25
N ILE A 25 -13.44 -3.46 6.58
CA ILE A 25 -12.19 -2.99 6.00
C ILE A 25 -11.19 -2.86 7.13
N TYR A 26 -9.99 -3.39 6.98
CA TYR A 26 -8.93 -3.21 7.97
C TYR A 26 -7.58 -2.97 7.31
N GLY A 27 -6.66 -2.39 8.05
CA GLY A 27 -5.29 -2.21 7.56
C GLY A 27 -4.32 -1.76 8.63
N GLY A 28 -3.10 -2.28 8.54
CA GLY A 28 -1.96 -1.77 9.28
C GLY A 28 -1.54 -0.41 8.71
N VAL A 29 -1.33 0.56 9.60
CA VAL A 29 -1.07 1.96 9.20
C VAL A 29 0.35 2.19 8.64
N GLN A 30 1.29 1.27 8.85
CA GLN A 30 2.73 1.43 8.60
C GLN A 30 3.12 1.67 7.14
N LYS A 31 2.22 1.47 6.20
CA LYS A 31 2.49 1.68 4.77
C LYS A 31 2.12 3.08 4.30
N ASN A 32 0.91 3.55 4.63
CA ASN A 32 0.36 4.76 4.02
C ASN A 32 -0.13 5.81 5.02
N ILE A 33 -0.23 5.49 6.31
CA ILE A 33 -0.91 6.33 7.30
C ILE A 33 -0.02 6.74 8.48
N GLY A 34 0.89 5.87 8.93
CA GLY A 34 1.68 6.16 10.14
C GLY A 34 2.73 5.09 10.44
N PRO A 35 3.31 5.08 11.64
CA PRO A 35 4.30 4.08 12.05
C PRO A 35 3.65 2.73 12.35
N ALA A 36 4.43 1.66 12.32
CA ALA A 36 3.99 0.32 12.72
C ALA A 36 3.44 0.29 14.15
N GLY A 37 2.48 -0.61 14.40
CA GLY A 37 1.89 -0.84 15.73
C GLY A 37 0.45 -0.37 15.89
N VAL A 38 -0.15 0.23 14.86
CA VAL A 38 -1.58 0.59 14.82
C VAL A 38 -2.26 -0.16 13.68
N VAL A 39 -3.43 -0.71 13.95
CA VAL A 39 -4.36 -1.24 12.96
C VAL A 39 -5.65 -0.43 13.06
N ILE A 40 -6.21 -0.04 11.94
CA ILE A 40 -7.54 0.56 11.85
C ILE A 40 -8.49 -0.48 11.27
N ALA A 41 -9.63 -0.70 11.93
CA ALA A 41 -10.70 -1.55 11.45
C ALA A 41 -11.99 -0.74 11.35
N ILE A 42 -12.65 -0.81 10.21
CA ILE A 42 -13.98 -0.24 9.94
C ILE A 42 -14.90 -1.44 9.75
N ILE A 43 -15.83 -1.63 10.66
CA ILE A 43 -16.66 -2.85 10.75
C ILE A 43 -18.12 -2.43 10.71
N ARG A 44 -18.92 -3.14 9.94
CA ARG A 44 -20.37 -2.99 9.92
C ARG A 44 -20.93 -3.33 11.31
N GLU A 45 -21.79 -2.50 11.85
CA GLU A 45 -22.21 -2.55 13.26
C GLU A 45 -22.89 -3.88 13.64
N ASP A 46 -23.67 -4.48 12.74
CA ASP A 46 -24.35 -5.75 12.95
C ASP A 46 -23.38 -6.94 13.10
N LEU A 47 -22.11 -6.78 12.76
CA LEU A 47 -21.07 -7.79 12.94
C LEU A 47 -20.32 -7.66 14.27
N ILE A 48 -20.58 -6.62 15.04
CA ILE A 48 -19.99 -6.40 16.37
C ILE A 48 -20.88 -7.05 17.43
N THR A 49 -20.75 -8.34 17.60
CA THR A 49 -21.61 -9.15 18.46
C THR A 49 -20.83 -9.88 19.55
N GLU A 50 -21.56 -10.45 20.53
CA GLU A 50 -21.02 -11.39 21.52
C GLU A 50 -21.01 -12.84 21.02
N ASP A 51 -21.65 -13.10 19.88
CA ASP A 51 -21.68 -14.43 19.26
C ASP A 51 -20.35 -14.72 18.58
N VAL A 52 -19.44 -15.31 19.33
CA VAL A 52 -18.09 -15.68 18.89
C VAL A 52 -17.87 -17.18 19.02
N LEU A 53 -16.91 -17.70 18.28
CA LEU A 53 -16.58 -19.13 18.37
C LEU A 53 -16.15 -19.51 19.81
N PRO A 54 -16.55 -20.68 20.30
CA PRO A 54 -16.11 -21.15 21.62
C PRO A 54 -14.59 -21.15 21.76
N GLY A 55 -14.09 -20.55 22.84
CA GLY A 55 -12.67 -20.43 23.10
C GLY A 55 -12.00 -19.22 22.44
N THR A 56 -12.74 -18.33 21.78
CA THR A 56 -12.21 -17.08 21.25
C THR A 56 -11.61 -16.22 22.38
N PRO A 57 -10.32 -15.85 22.31
CA PRO A 57 -9.72 -14.97 23.30
C PRO A 57 -10.39 -13.61 23.33
N THR A 58 -10.49 -12.99 24.50
CA THR A 58 -11.11 -11.65 24.69
C THR A 58 -10.58 -10.61 23.71
N MET A 59 -9.26 -10.57 23.45
CA MET A 59 -8.63 -9.60 22.55
C MET A 59 -8.92 -9.85 21.07
N LEU A 60 -9.50 -10.99 20.70
CA LEU A 60 -9.92 -11.29 19.33
C LEU A 60 -11.44 -11.07 19.13
N THR A 61 -12.13 -10.54 20.13
CA THR A 61 -13.56 -10.22 20.07
C THR A 61 -13.73 -8.72 19.77
N TYR A 62 -14.27 -8.39 18.61
CA TYR A 62 -14.45 -6.99 18.20
C TYR A 62 -15.32 -6.17 19.16
N LYS A 63 -16.33 -6.79 19.75
CA LYS A 63 -17.19 -6.13 20.75
C LYS A 63 -16.40 -5.62 21.97
N THR A 64 -15.40 -6.36 22.45
CA THR A 64 -14.51 -5.93 23.52
C THR A 64 -13.84 -4.58 23.20
N HIS A 65 -13.38 -4.43 21.98
CA HIS A 65 -12.73 -3.19 21.52
C HIS A 65 -13.76 -2.06 21.29
N ALA A 66 -14.90 -2.38 20.69
CA ALA A 66 -15.95 -1.40 20.39
C ALA A 66 -16.54 -0.78 21.68
N ASP A 67 -16.92 -1.61 22.65
CA ASP A 67 -17.49 -1.17 23.93
C ASP A 67 -16.52 -0.30 24.73
N ALA A 68 -15.23 -0.63 24.65
CA ALA A 68 -14.17 0.16 25.28
C ALA A 68 -13.67 1.33 24.42
N LYS A 69 -14.30 1.63 23.27
CA LYS A 69 -13.90 2.71 22.34
C LYS A 69 -12.41 2.61 21.96
N SER A 70 -11.96 1.40 21.68
CA SER A 70 -10.55 1.03 21.38
C SER A 70 -9.56 1.27 22.54
N LEU A 71 -10.03 1.42 23.76
CA LEU A 71 -9.23 1.67 24.97
C LEU A 71 -9.32 0.54 26.00
N TYR A 72 -9.61 -0.69 25.56
CA TYR A 72 -9.65 -1.84 26.45
C TYR A 72 -8.30 -2.09 27.14
N ASN A 73 -7.21 -1.83 26.45
CA ASN A 73 -5.85 -1.75 26.99
C ASN A 73 -5.20 -0.40 26.62
N THR A 74 -4.05 -0.11 27.21
CA THR A 74 -3.28 1.11 26.89
C THR A 74 -2.97 1.16 25.39
N PRO A 75 -3.43 2.17 24.67
CA PRO A 75 -3.27 2.26 23.22
C PRO A 75 -1.86 2.73 22.85
N PRO A 76 -1.38 2.46 21.60
CA PRO A 76 -0.13 2.99 21.08
C PRO A 76 -0.26 4.48 20.76
N ALA A 77 -0.32 5.33 21.80
CA ALA A 77 -0.67 6.74 21.73
C ALA A 77 0.16 7.54 20.72
N TYR A 78 1.47 7.29 20.64
CA TYR A 78 2.34 7.96 19.68
C TYR A 78 1.96 7.62 18.22
N GLY A 79 1.74 6.33 17.93
CA GLY A 79 1.32 5.89 16.59
C GLY A 79 -0.01 6.52 16.17
N ILE A 80 -0.99 6.56 17.08
CA ILE A 80 -2.29 7.19 16.85
C ILE A 80 -2.14 8.70 16.62
N TYR A 81 -1.29 9.37 17.40
CA TYR A 81 -0.99 10.79 17.20
C TYR A 81 -0.42 11.09 15.81
N ILE A 82 0.54 10.28 15.35
CA ILE A 82 1.13 10.42 14.01
C ILE A 82 0.08 10.16 12.92
N CYS A 83 -0.75 9.13 13.04
CA CYS A 83 -1.88 8.91 12.11
C CYS A 83 -2.78 10.16 12.02
N GLY A 84 -3.08 10.80 13.15
CA GLY A 84 -3.83 12.05 13.18
C GLY A 84 -3.15 13.21 12.43
N LYS A 85 -1.81 13.26 12.42
CA LYS A 85 -1.06 14.23 11.60
C LYS A 85 -1.18 13.95 10.11
N VAL A 86 -1.10 12.67 9.72
CA VAL A 86 -1.26 12.25 8.32
C VAL A 86 -2.69 12.55 7.84
N PHE A 87 -3.72 12.29 8.63
CA PHE A 87 -5.10 12.66 8.26
C PHE A 87 -5.27 14.16 8.04
N LYS A 88 -4.66 15.00 8.90
CA LYS A 88 -4.66 16.45 8.72
C LYS A 88 -3.92 16.88 7.45
N TRP A 89 -2.81 16.23 7.14
CA TRP A 89 -2.06 16.44 5.92
C TRP A 89 -2.90 16.09 4.68
N LEU A 90 -3.54 14.91 4.66
CA LEU A 90 -4.42 14.49 3.56
C LEU A 90 -5.56 15.50 3.33
N LYS A 91 -6.21 15.96 4.41
CA LYS A 91 -7.25 17.00 4.30
C LYS A 91 -6.71 18.31 3.73
N LYS A 92 -5.52 18.73 4.17
CA LYS A 92 -4.85 19.95 3.66
C LYS A 92 -4.46 19.82 2.18
N MET A 93 -4.14 18.61 1.72
CA MET A 93 -3.81 18.33 0.32
C MET A 93 -5.01 18.30 -0.62
N GLY A 94 -6.23 18.44 -0.11
CA GLY A 94 -7.47 18.45 -0.89
C GLY A 94 -8.34 17.19 -0.74
N GLY A 95 -8.00 16.29 0.20
CA GLY A 95 -8.76 15.08 0.44
C GLY A 95 -8.38 13.90 -0.45
N LEU A 96 -9.23 12.87 -0.44
CA LEU A 96 -8.93 11.61 -1.12
C LEU A 96 -9.10 11.68 -2.63
N GLU A 97 -9.98 12.53 -3.13
CA GLU A 97 -10.17 12.77 -4.57
C GLU A 97 -8.87 13.31 -5.19
N VAL A 98 -8.30 14.36 -4.61
CA VAL A 98 -7.04 14.94 -5.07
C VAL A 98 -5.88 13.95 -4.87
N MET A 99 -5.90 13.18 -3.79
CA MET A 99 -4.88 12.15 -3.57
C MET A 99 -4.95 11.05 -4.63
N LYS A 100 -6.15 10.62 -5.03
CA LYS A 100 -6.36 9.67 -6.13
C LYS A 100 -5.75 10.18 -7.43
N GLU A 101 -6.08 11.40 -7.84
CA GLU A 101 -5.53 12.02 -9.06
C GLU A 101 -3.99 12.05 -9.04
N ARG A 102 -3.39 12.39 -7.90
CA ARG A 102 -1.94 12.37 -7.72
C ARG A 102 -1.35 10.96 -7.83
N ASN A 103 -1.99 9.98 -7.24
CA ASN A 103 -1.56 8.59 -7.28
C ASN A 103 -1.71 8.00 -8.68
N GLU A 104 -2.80 8.28 -9.38
CA GLU A 104 -3.01 7.87 -10.78
C GLU A 104 -1.94 8.46 -11.69
N LYS A 105 -1.69 9.77 -11.59
CA LYS A 105 -0.63 10.45 -12.37
C LYS A 105 0.75 9.81 -12.12
N LYS A 106 1.05 9.50 -10.89
CA LYS A 106 2.31 8.92 -10.45
C LYS A 106 2.47 7.48 -10.95
N ALA A 107 1.45 6.64 -10.75
CA ALA A 107 1.44 5.25 -11.19
C ALA A 107 1.49 5.15 -12.71
N LYS A 108 0.79 6.04 -13.43
CA LYS A 108 0.75 6.08 -14.89
C LYS A 108 2.15 6.22 -15.49
N VAL A 109 3.02 7.07 -14.93
CA VAL A 109 4.39 7.24 -15.42
C VAL A 109 5.16 5.91 -15.44
N LEU A 110 5.04 5.14 -14.38
CA LEU A 110 5.75 3.86 -14.27
C LEU A 110 5.09 2.77 -15.12
N TYR A 111 3.77 2.66 -15.12
CA TYR A 111 3.06 1.66 -15.93
C TYR A 111 3.20 1.92 -17.42
N ASP A 112 3.12 3.18 -17.90
CA ASP A 112 3.33 3.52 -19.30
C ASP A 112 4.73 3.10 -19.78
N PHE A 113 5.75 3.25 -18.93
CA PHE A 113 7.08 2.77 -19.24
C PHE A 113 7.14 1.24 -19.29
N LEU A 114 6.60 0.54 -18.29
CA LEU A 114 6.62 -0.92 -18.23
C LEU A 114 5.87 -1.55 -19.42
N ASP A 115 4.80 -0.93 -19.89
CA ASP A 115 4.04 -1.43 -21.04
C ASP A 115 4.77 -1.27 -22.38
N GLN A 116 5.77 -0.39 -22.46
CA GLN A 116 6.57 -0.12 -23.66
C GLN A 116 7.99 -0.70 -23.58
N SER A 117 8.47 -1.04 -22.40
CA SER A 117 9.82 -1.55 -22.16
C SER A 117 10.05 -2.88 -22.87
N LYS A 118 11.24 -3.04 -23.44
CA LYS A 118 11.70 -4.31 -24.03
C LYS A 118 12.30 -5.24 -22.99
N LEU A 119 12.79 -4.67 -21.88
CA LEU A 119 13.47 -5.40 -20.81
C LEU A 119 12.54 -5.64 -19.61
N PHE A 120 11.87 -4.59 -19.11
CA PHE A 120 11.05 -4.69 -17.93
C PHE A 120 9.59 -5.03 -18.26
N LYS A 121 8.96 -5.88 -17.46
CA LYS A 121 7.56 -6.27 -17.62
C LYS A 121 6.82 -6.18 -16.30
N GLY A 122 5.67 -5.47 -16.30
CA GLY A 122 4.73 -5.52 -15.19
C GLY A 122 4.14 -6.94 -15.06
N THR A 123 3.96 -7.40 -13.82
CA THR A 123 3.46 -8.76 -13.55
C THR A 123 1.95 -8.82 -13.30
N VAL A 124 1.26 -7.66 -13.30
CA VAL A 124 -0.17 -7.54 -13.00
C VAL A 124 -0.92 -7.08 -14.25
N VAL A 125 -2.05 -7.71 -14.53
CA VAL A 125 -2.97 -7.32 -15.61
C VAL A 125 -3.48 -5.90 -15.39
N PRO A 126 -3.73 -5.11 -16.45
CA PRO A 126 -4.06 -3.68 -16.33
C PRO A 126 -5.20 -3.35 -15.38
N GLU A 127 -6.26 -4.14 -15.37
CA GLU A 127 -7.46 -3.94 -14.55
C GLU A 127 -7.25 -4.12 -13.05
N ASP A 128 -6.19 -4.85 -12.65
CA ASP A 128 -5.88 -5.17 -11.25
C ASP A 128 -4.66 -4.39 -10.73
N ARG A 129 -4.14 -3.43 -11.49
CA ARG A 129 -2.94 -2.66 -11.15
C ARG A 129 -3.14 -1.78 -9.92
N SER A 130 -2.25 -1.94 -8.94
CA SER A 130 -2.21 -1.09 -7.75
C SER A 130 -1.62 0.30 -8.06
N LEU A 131 -2.20 1.35 -7.45
CA LEU A 131 -1.62 2.70 -7.46
C LEU A 131 -0.46 2.85 -6.45
N MET A 132 -0.24 1.85 -5.58
CA MET A 132 0.70 1.93 -4.45
C MET A 132 1.90 1.02 -4.58
N ASN A 133 1.72 -0.17 -5.14
CA ASN A 133 2.78 -1.17 -5.29
C ASN A 133 2.80 -1.69 -6.71
N VAL A 134 3.88 -1.42 -7.42
CA VAL A 134 4.08 -1.80 -8.82
C VAL A 134 5.13 -2.90 -8.90
N PRO A 135 4.73 -4.18 -9.01
CA PRO A 135 5.66 -5.28 -9.20
C PRO A 135 6.06 -5.41 -10.67
N PHE A 136 7.33 -5.72 -10.92
CA PHE A 136 7.88 -5.93 -12.25
C PHE A 136 9.10 -6.85 -12.23
N VAL A 137 9.46 -7.38 -13.38
CA VAL A 137 10.58 -8.31 -13.61
C VAL A 137 11.28 -7.98 -14.92
N THR A 138 12.53 -8.47 -15.09
CA THR A 138 13.17 -8.54 -16.41
C THR A 138 12.96 -9.90 -17.10
N GLY A 139 12.59 -10.93 -16.33
CA GLY A 139 12.49 -12.31 -16.77
C GLY A 139 13.79 -13.09 -16.60
N ASP A 140 14.86 -12.45 -16.13
CA ASP A 140 16.14 -13.02 -15.77
C ASP A 140 16.49 -12.65 -14.33
N ALA A 141 16.70 -13.66 -13.48
CA ALA A 141 16.92 -13.46 -12.05
C ALA A 141 18.26 -12.77 -11.73
N ASP A 142 19.29 -13.00 -12.54
CA ASP A 142 20.60 -12.36 -12.37
C ASP A 142 20.52 -10.89 -12.76
N LEU A 143 19.76 -10.57 -13.80
CA LEU A 143 19.51 -9.21 -14.24
C LEU A 143 18.61 -8.45 -13.27
N ASP A 144 17.61 -9.10 -12.68
CA ASP A 144 16.80 -8.53 -11.59
C ASP A 144 17.70 -8.17 -10.38
N ALA A 145 18.63 -9.06 -10.01
CA ALA A 145 19.56 -8.82 -8.90
C ALA A 145 20.56 -7.70 -9.23
N LYS A 146 21.05 -7.63 -10.46
CA LYS A 146 21.91 -6.54 -10.95
C LYS A 146 21.19 -5.20 -10.85
N PHE A 147 19.96 -5.13 -11.38
CA PHE A 147 19.13 -3.92 -11.32
C PHE A 147 18.94 -3.43 -9.88
N VAL A 148 18.55 -4.32 -8.96
CA VAL A 148 18.33 -3.96 -7.54
C VAL A 148 19.61 -3.40 -6.92
N LYS A 149 20.77 -3.98 -7.23
CA LYS A 149 22.07 -3.51 -6.72
C LYS A 149 22.42 -2.13 -7.25
N GLU A 150 22.37 -1.92 -8.56
CA GLU A 150 22.73 -0.66 -9.20
C GLU A 150 21.75 0.45 -8.85
N ALA A 151 20.44 0.14 -8.76
CA ALA A 151 19.44 1.07 -8.30
C ALA A 151 19.71 1.54 -6.86
N LYS A 152 20.12 0.64 -5.97
CA LYS A 152 20.49 1.00 -4.61
C LYS A 152 21.72 1.93 -4.58
N GLU A 153 22.72 1.66 -5.38
CA GLU A 153 23.92 2.50 -5.51
C GLU A 153 23.55 3.90 -6.08
N ALA A 154 22.51 3.97 -6.91
CA ALA A 154 21.94 5.22 -7.42
C ALA A 154 20.99 5.93 -6.44
N GLY A 155 20.75 5.38 -5.24
CA GLY A 155 19.91 5.98 -4.20
C GLY A 155 18.45 5.54 -4.20
N PHE A 156 18.07 4.53 -4.99
CA PHE A 156 16.73 3.94 -4.96
C PHE A 156 16.68 2.78 -3.97
N GLU A 157 16.03 2.99 -2.85
CA GLU A 157 15.94 2.00 -1.78
C GLU A 157 14.71 1.09 -1.90
N ASN A 158 14.86 -0.17 -1.44
CA ASN A 158 13.78 -1.15 -1.27
C ASN A 158 13.04 -1.56 -2.56
N LEU A 159 13.73 -1.58 -3.71
CA LEU A 159 13.16 -2.04 -4.98
C LEU A 159 13.09 -3.57 -5.12
N LYS A 160 13.81 -4.33 -4.28
CA LYS A 160 13.72 -5.79 -4.27
C LYS A 160 12.28 -6.25 -4.01
N GLY A 161 11.77 -7.17 -4.83
CA GLY A 161 10.44 -7.74 -4.71
C GLY A 161 10.24 -8.56 -3.44
N HIS A 162 9.00 -9.00 -3.22
CA HIS A 162 8.68 -9.81 -2.04
C HIS A 162 9.40 -11.16 -2.12
N ARG A 163 9.92 -11.64 -0.98
CA ARG A 163 10.72 -12.88 -0.89
C ARG A 163 10.06 -14.13 -1.49
N THR A 164 8.72 -14.17 -1.52
CA THR A 164 7.95 -15.30 -2.06
C THR A 164 7.58 -15.14 -3.53
N VAL A 165 7.68 -13.92 -4.09
CA VAL A 165 7.31 -13.62 -5.49
C VAL A 165 8.55 -13.39 -6.35
N GLY A 166 9.60 -12.81 -5.78
CA GLY A 166 10.81 -12.43 -6.51
C GLY A 166 10.66 -11.11 -7.26
N GLY A 167 11.55 -10.90 -8.24
CA GLY A 167 11.56 -9.71 -9.07
C GLY A 167 11.79 -8.40 -8.30
N MET A 168 11.24 -7.33 -8.81
CA MET A 168 11.28 -6.00 -8.23
C MET A 168 9.89 -5.48 -7.87
N ARG A 169 9.85 -4.48 -6.99
CA ARG A 169 8.62 -3.80 -6.62
C ARG A 169 8.89 -2.34 -6.26
N ALA A 170 8.29 -1.42 -6.98
CA ALA A 170 8.25 -0.01 -6.59
C ALA A 170 7.07 0.26 -5.65
N SER A 171 7.35 0.72 -4.43
CA SER A 171 6.34 1.14 -3.45
C SER A 171 6.22 2.66 -3.51
N ILE A 172 5.17 3.15 -4.19
CA ILE A 172 4.98 4.57 -4.52
C ILE A 172 3.82 5.19 -3.71
N TYR A 173 3.80 4.94 -2.41
CA TYR A 173 2.74 5.39 -1.50
C TYR A 173 2.40 6.88 -1.60
N ASN A 174 1.34 7.31 -0.93
CA ASN A 174 0.83 8.70 -0.99
C ASN A 174 1.91 9.77 -0.83
N ALA A 175 2.87 9.55 0.05
CA ALA A 175 3.94 10.52 0.34
C ALA A 175 5.07 10.54 -0.69
N MET A 176 5.15 9.53 -1.60
CA MET A 176 6.16 9.52 -2.67
C MET A 176 5.92 10.69 -3.63
N PRO A 177 6.92 11.57 -3.84
CA PRO A 177 6.81 12.64 -4.83
C PRO A 177 6.70 12.09 -6.26
N TYR A 178 6.03 12.82 -7.14
CA TYR A 178 5.95 12.49 -8.56
C TYR A 178 7.34 12.38 -9.19
N GLU A 179 8.21 13.31 -8.85
CA GLU A 179 9.59 13.41 -9.35
C GLU A 179 10.44 12.17 -8.96
N GLY A 180 10.15 11.56 -7.82
CA GLY A 180 10.81 10.31 -7.40
C GLY A 180 10.47 9.13 -8.31
N VAL A 181 9.23 9.06 -8.80
CA VAL A 181 8.82 8.02 -9.77
C VAL A 181 9.39 8.31 -11.16
N VAL A 182 9.43 9.59 -11.59
CA VAL A 182 10.08 9.98 -12.84
C VAL A 182 11.56 9.61 -12.81
N ALA A 183 12.28 9.93 -11.74
CA ALA A 183 13.69 9.58 -11.59
C ALA A 183 13.93 8.06 -11.67
N LEU A 184 13.04 7.26 -11.07
CA LEU A 184 13.11 5.81 -11.19
C LEU A 184 12.95 5.35 -12.64
N VAL A 185 11.97 5.88 -13.36
CA VAL A 185 11.73 5.53 -14.77
C VAL A 185 12.92 5.93 -15.64
N ASP A 186 13.53 7.08 -15.41
CA ASP A 186 14.71 7.52 -16.16
C ASP A 186 15.92 6.62 -15.88
N PHE A 187 16.09 6.18 -14.63
CA PHE A 187 17.08 5.18 -14.28
C PHE A 187 16.82 3.83 -14.97
N MET A 188 15.56 3.38 -15.00
CA MET A 188 15.17 2.12 -15.68
C MET A 188 15.42 2.18 -17.17
N LYS A 189 15.15 3.30 -17.85
CA LYS A 189 15.46 3.49 -19.27
C LYS A 189 16.96 3.33 -19.55
N LYS A 190 17.79 4.02 -18.75
CA LYS A 190 19.23 3.92 -18.86
C LYS A 190 19.72 2.49 -18.66
N PHE A 191 19.24 1.81 -17.63
CA PHE A 191 19.56 0.41 -17.37
C PHE A 191 19.15 -0.49 -18.53
N GLU A 192 17.97 -0.26 -19.13
CA GLU A 192 17.50 -0.99 -20.31
C GLU A 192 18.43 -0.81 -21.50
N GLU A 193 18.87 0.43 -21.82
CA GLU A 193 19.81 0.73 -22.90
C GLU A 193 21.16 0.04 -22.71
N GLU A 194 21.65 -0.11 -21.48
CA GLU A 194 22.93 -0.71 -21.14
C GLU A 194 22.89 -2.26 -21.09
N ASN A 195 21.71 -2.88 -21.11
CA ASN A 195 21.54 -4.33 -20.90
C ASN A 195 20.68 -5.02 -21.99
N LEU A 196 20.36 -4.35 -23.08
CA LEU A 196 19.81 -4.91 -24.30
C LEU A 196 20.93 -5.14 -25.32
#